data_b9b4c54297bcd07636e51275e882b2da
#
_entry.id   b9b4c54297bcd07636e51275e882b2da
#
_cell.length_a   1.000
_cell.length_b   1.000
_cell.length_c   1.000
_cell.angle_alpha   90.00
_cell.angle_beta   90.00
_cell.angle_gamma   90.00
#
_symmetry.space_group_name_H-M   'P 1'
#
loop_
_entity.id
_entity.type
_entity.pdbx_description
1 polymer ?
#
loop_
_entity_poly.entity_id
_entity_poly.type
_entity_poly.pdbx_seq_one_letter_code
_entity_poly.pdbx_strand_id
1 'polypeptide(L)'
;MSVKERLTDALNLPKDLTLGAVILTITGKHEAYVENYMSLIEYTDEKIRIQTRTCKLEIHGTGLDIAYYTNEEMKITGELLEVKYC
;
A
#
# COMPACT_ATOMS: atom_id res chain seq x y z
N MET A 1 -2.72 5.81 -27.50
CA MET A 1 -1.84 4.87 -26.81
C MET A 1 -2.64 3.70 -26.28
N SER A 2 -2.14 2.49 -26.42
CA SER A 2 -2.86 1.31 -25.96
C SER A 2 -2.73 1.13 -24.45
N VAL A 3 -3.66 0.42 -23.86
CA VAL A 3 -3.61 0.09 -22.44
C VAL A 3 -2.33 -0.70 -22.12
N LYS A 4 -1.92 -1.57 -23.03
CA LYS A 4 -0.72 -2.37 -22.84
C LYS A 4 0.53 -1.51 -22.72
N GLU A 5 0.66 -0.47 -23.55
CA GLU A 5 1.78 0.43 -23.48
C GLU A 5 1.80 1.20 -22.16
N ARG A 6 0.63 1.63 -21.70
CA ARG A 6 0.51 2.36 -20.44
C ARG A 6 0.90 1.50 -19.25
N LEU A 7 0.48 0.25 -19.26
CA LEU A 7 0.85 -0.69 -18.19
C LEU A 7 2.36 -0.95 -18.19
N THR A 8 2.95 -1.08 -19.37
CA THR A 8 4.37 -1.31 -19.50
C THR A 8 5.16 -0.12 -18.94
N ASP A 9 4.73 1.10 -19.28
CA ASP A 9 5.39 2.30 -18.79
C ASP A 9 5.28 2.40 -17.26
N ALA A 10 4.10 2.12 -16.71
CA ALA A 10 3.88 2.17 -15.26
C ALA A 10 4.74 1.15 -14.53
N LEU A 11 4.89 -0.05 -15.08
CA LEU A 11 5.70 -1.11 -14.47
C LEU A 11 7.20 -0.83 -14.53
N ASN A 12 7.62 -0.01 -15.48
CA ASN A 12 9.04 0.29 -15.68
C ASN A 12 9.49 1.57 -14.98
N LEU A 13 8.58 2.31 -14.35
CA LEU A 13 8.95 3.53 -13.64
C LEU A 13 9.67 3.21 -12.34
N PRO A 14 10.86 3.77 -12.12
CA PRO A 14 11.52 3.67 -10.81
C PRO A 14 10.69 4.35 -9.73
N LYS A 15 10.84 3.89 -8.49
CA LYS A 15 10.09 4.45 -7.36
C LYS A 15 10.32 5.95 -7.17
N ASP A 16 11.52 6.43 -7.39
CA ASP A 16 11.84 7.84 -7.20
C ASP A 16 11.18 8.73 -8.24
N LEU A 17 10.79 8.19 -9.38
CA LEU A 17 10.06 8.94 -10.39
C LEU A 17 8.58 9.08 -10.07
N THR A 18 8.08 8.39 -9.03
CA THR A 18 6.70 8.56 -8.59
C THR A 18 6.54 9.76 -7.66
N LEU A 19 7.59 10.56 -7.49
CA LEU A 19 7.59 11.76 -6.67
C LEU A 19 7.20 11.49 -5.22
N GLY A 20 7.63 10.36 -4.71
CA GLY A 20 7.36 9.98 -3.32
C GLY A 20 5.98 9.39 -3.09
N ALA A 21 5.24 9.07 -4.14
CA ALA A 21 3.93 8.46 -3.99
C ALA A 21 4.03 7.09 -3.34
N VAL A 22 3.07 6.77 -2.49
CA VAL A 22 2.97 5.44 -1.91
C VAL A 22 2.61 4.44 -3.01
N ILE A 23 3.17 3.25 -2.91
CA ILE A 23 2.87 2.16 -3.84
C ILE A 23 2.16 1.08 -3.08
N LEU A 24 0.94 0.76 -3.50
CA LEU A 24 0.12 -0.26 -2.87
C LEU A 24 -0.15 -1.36 -3.88
N THR A 25 0.23 -2.58 -3.54
CA THR A 25 -0.01 -3.75 -4.36
C THR A 25 -0.89 -4.72 -3.58
N ILE A 26 -2.03 -5.05 -4.14
CA ILE A 26 -2.99 -5.97 -3.51
C ILE A 26 -3.06 -7.24 -4.34
N THR A 27 -2.92 -8.37 -3.66
CA THR A 27 -3.04 -9.68 -4.28
C THR A 27 -4.26 -10.36 -3.68
N GLY A 28 -5.28 -10.60 -4.51
CA GLY A 28 -6.54 -11.14 -4.04
C GLY A 28 -7.15 -10.23 -2.99
N LYS A 29 -7.72 -10.78 -1.94
CA LYS A 29 -8.25 -10.00 -0.83
C LYS A 29 -7.56 -10.31 0.50
N HIS A 30 -6.42 -10.98 0.43
CA HIS A 30 -5.73 -11.43 1.65
C HIS A 30 -4.33 -10.89 1.82
N GLU A 31 -3.81 -10.14 0.85
CA GLU A 31 -2.47 -9.58 0.95
C GLU A 31 -2.42 -8.15 0.42
N ALA A 32 -1.77 -7.28 1.15
CA ALA A 32 -1.46 -5.93 0.72
C ALA A 32 0.01 -5.66 0.98
N TYR A 33 0.69 -5.14 -0.04
CA TYR A 33 2.11 -4.81 0.04
C TYR A 33 2.22 -3.29 -0.14
N VAL A 34 2.74 -2.62 0.86
CA VAL A 34 2.82 -1.15 0.87
C VAL A 34 4.27 -0.74 0.84
N GLU A 35 4.60 0.15 -0.10
CA GLU A 35 5.95 0.65 -0.27
C GLU A 35 5.97 2.16 -0.31
N ASN A 36 7.10 2.74 0.08
CA ASN A 36 7.37 4.16 -0.04
C ASN A 36 6.43 5.02 0.83
N TYR A 37 6.22 4.57 2.05
CA TYR A 37 5.46 5.32 3.05
C TYR A 37 6.42 5.98 4.03
N MET A 38 5.88 6.81 4.93
CA MET A 38 6.68 7.50 5.94
C MET A 38 6.63 6.81 7.30
N SER A 39 5.44 6.48 7.77
CA SER A 39 5.31 5.88 9.10
C SER A 39 3.98 5.16 9.25
N LEU A 40 3.96 4.26 10.23
CA LEU A 40 2.75 3.58 10.65
C LEU A 40 2.10 4.43 11.74
N ILE A 41 0.83 4.79 11.56
CA ILE A 41 0.10 5.65 12.50
C ILE A 41 -0.70 4.81 13.48
N GLU A 42 -1.40 3.80 12.99
CA GLU A 42 -2.31 3.00 13.80
C GLU A 42 -2.34 1.58 13.26
N TYR A 43 -2.38 0.61 14.18
CA TYR A 43 -2.43 -0.78 13.81
C TYR A 43 -3.37 -1.52 14.78
N THR A 44 -4.48 -2.00 14.24
CA THR A 44 -5.38 -2.92 14.95
C THR A 44 -5.67 -4.08 14.00
N ASP A 45 -6.37 -5.10 14.49
CA ASP A 45 -6.74 -6.21 13.62
C ASP A 45 -7.85 -5.86 12.63
N GLU A 46 -8.40 -4.65 12.74
CA GLU A 46 -9.46 -4.19 11.84
C GLU A 46 -9.07 -2.97 11.02
N LYS A 47 -8.02 -2.26 11.41
CA LYS A 47 -7.61 -1.04 10.71
C LYS A 47 -6.12 -0.80 10.83
N ILE A 48 -5.50 -0.47 9.71
CA ILE A 48 -4.11 -0.05 9.66
C ILE A 48 -4.07 1.30 8.94
N ARG A 49 -3.51 2.31 9.62
CA ARG A 49 -3.36 3.66 9.05
C ARG A 49 -1.88 3.95 8.86
N ILE A 50 -1.56 4.47 7.71
CA ILE A 50 -0.19 4.69 7.28
C ILE A 50 -0.07 6.12 6.79
N GLN A 51 0.96 6.82 7.26
CA GLN A 51 1.27 8.16 6.77
C GLN A 51 2.12 8.04 5.52
N THR A 52 1.67 8.66 4.45
CA THR A 52 2.46 8.79 3.23
C THR A 52 2.91 10.23 3.08
N ARG A 53 3.66 10.53 2.04
CA ARG A 53 4.13 11.91 1.81
C ARG A 53 3.02 12.85 1.38
N THR A 54 1.97 12.34 0.78
CA THR A 54 0.90 13.15 0.21
C THR A 54 -0.44 13.01 0.92
N CYS A 55 -0.63 11.92 1.66
CA CYS A 55 -1.93 11.63 2.27
C CYS A 55 -1.78 10.60 3.38
N LYS A 56 -2.91 10.19 3.93
CA LYS A 56 -2.97 9.03 4.83
C LYS A 56 -3.68 7.91 4.08
N LEU A 57 -3.16 6.70 4.25
CA LEU A 57 -3.70 5.50 3.65
C LEU A 57 -4.31 4.67 4.77
N GLU A 58 -5.57 4.25 4.61
CA GLU A 58 -6.24 3.39 5.58
C GLU A 58 -6.64 2.08 4.93
N ILE A 59 -6.28 0.99 5.58
CA ILE A 59 -6.68 -0.34 5.15
C ILE A 59 -7.58 -0.91 6.24
N HIS A 60 -8.80 -1.25 5.86
CA HIS A 60 -9.80 -1.81 6.77
C HIS A 60 -10.04 -3.26 6.41
N GLY A 61 -10.20 -4.09 7.42
CA GLY A 61 -10.41 -5.51 7.20
C GLY A 61 -10.71 -6.26 8.47
N THR A 62 -10.49 -7.56 8.42
CA THR A 62 -10.71 -8.47 9.54
C THR A 62 -9.47 -9.32 9.72
N GLY A 63 -9.01 -9.46 10.96
CA GLY A 63 -7.83 -10.26 11.25
C GLY A 63 -6.58 -9.73 10.57
N LEU A 64 -6.46 -8.42 10.46
CA LEU A 64 -5.30 -7.81 9.84
C LEU A 64 -4.06 -8.04 10.67
N ASP A 65 -2.98 -8.38 10.00
CA ASP A 65 -1.69 -8.62 10.62
C ASP A 65 -0.59 -8.06 9.75
N ILE A 66 0.41 -7.46 10.37
CA ILE A 66 1.58 -6.97 9.66
C ILE A 66 2.61 -8.08 9.69
N ALA A 67 2.77 -8.75 8.54
CA ALA A 67 3.70 -9.88 8.42
C ALA A 67 5.15 -9.44 8.56
N TYR A 68 5.47 -8.27 8.01
CA TYR A 68 6.76 -7.63 8.26
C TYR A 68 6.64 -6.13 8.00
N TYR A 69 7.57 -5.39 8.58
CA TYR A 69 7.57 -3.93 8.55
C TYR A 69 9.02 -3.44 8.57
N THR A 70 9.37 -2.67 7.57
CA THR A 70 10.65 -1.99 7.49
C THR A 70 10.41 -0.50 7.29
N ASN A 71 11.48 0.28 7.17
CA ASN A 71 11.34 1.70 6.90
C ASN A 71 10.70 2.02 5.55
N GLU A 72 10.70 1.07 4.63
CA GLU A 72 10.25 1.31 3.27
C GLU A 72 9.17 0.36 2.79
N GLU A 73 9.00 -0.78 3.43
CA GLU A 73 8.14 -1.84 2.96
C GLU A 73 7.35 -2.46 4.09
N MET A 74 6.11 -2.79 3.82
CA MET A 74 5.23 -3.43 4.79
C MET A 74 4.36 -4.45 4.07
N LYS A 75 4.23 -5.63 4.63
CA LYS A 75 3.31 -6.63 4.12
C LYS A 75 2.20 -6.86 5.13
N ILE A 76 0.97 -6.70 4.67
CA ILE A 76 -0.23 -6.86 5.49
C ILE A 76 -0.97 -8.09 4.99
N THR A 77 -1.39 -8.94 5.93
CA THR A 77 -2.19 -10.12 5.62
C THR A 77 -3.50 -10.04 6.41
N GLY A 78 -4.45 -10.89 6.06
CA GLY A 78 -5.77 -10.92 6.67
C GLY A 78 -6.83 -10.83 5.60
N GLU A 79 -8.05 -10.45 5.96
CA GLU A 79 -9.11 -10.23 5.00
C GLU A 79 -9.25 -8.73 4.77
N LEU A 80 -8.95 -8.29 3.56
CA LEU A 80 -9.02 -6.88 3.18
C LEU A 80 -10.44 -6.56 2.73
N LEU A 81 -11.03 -5.51 3.31
CA LEU A 81 -12.40 -5.11 2.98
C LEU A 81 -12.45 -3.76 2.27
N GLU A 82 -11.60 -2.84 2.66
CA GLU A 82 -11.64 -1.48 2.12
C GLU A 82 -10.26 -0.84 2.19
N VAL A 83 -9.95 -0.06 1.18
CA VAL A 83 -8.75 0.78 1.15
C VAL A 83 -9.21 2.19 0.84
N LYS A 84 -8.76 3.17 1.61
CA LYS A 84 -9.12 4.55 1.33
C LYS A 84 -8.00 5.52 1.69
N TYR A 85 -8.07 6.68 1.08
CA TYR A 85 -7.13 7.78 1.31
C TYR A 85 -7.82 8.92 2.05
N CYS A 86 -7.06 9.60 2.87
CA CYS A 86 -7.59 10.74 3.63
C CYS A 86 -6.79 12.01 3.37
#